data_ba0f7af6154664587ecce2cb198217e2
#
_entry.id   ba0f7af6154664587ecce2cb198217e2
#
_cell.length_a   1.000
_cell.length_b   1.000
_cell.length_c   1.000
_cell.angle_alpha   90.00
_cell.angle_beta   90.00
_cell.angle_gamma   90.00
#
_symmetry.space_group_name_H-M   'P 1'
#
loop_
_entity.id
_entity.type
_entity.pdbx_description
1 polymer ?
#
loop_
_entity_poly.entity_id
_entity_poly.type
_entity_poly.pdbx_seq_one_letter_code
_entity_poly.pdbx_strand_id
1 'polypeptide(L)'
;YLHSEIKTFERHALIRGLRLGEFDVLVGINLLREGLDLPEVSLVAILDADKEGFLRNYRSLIQTMGRASRNVSGKVLLFADTMTESMEKAITETLRRRELQKAFNAEHGIVPKSVTRKVEEQLEIQDPLAEVTGKNQVKNIPTQEEKSIEELEAEMKAAAARLDFEEAARLRDILRSKN
;
A
#
# COMPACT_ATOMS: atom_id res chain seq x y z
N TYR A 1 -2.82 10.87 -7.32
CA TYR A 1 -3.74 9.95 -7.99
C TYR A 1 -3.03 8.65 -8.37
N LEU A 2 -3.82 7.58 -8.61
CA LEU A 2 -3.34 6.23 -8.92
C LEU A 2 -3.69 5.84 -10.35
N HIS A 3 -2.72 5.43 -11.17
CA HIS A 3 -2.91 4.91 -12.53
C HIS A 3 -2.02 3.68 -12.78
N SER A 4 -2.17 3.04 -13.95
CA SER A 4 -1.53 1.76 -14.27
C SER A 4 0.00 1.79 -14.34
N GLU A 5 0.58 2.97 -14.60
CA GLU A 5 2.03 3.15 -14.77
C GLU A 5 2.77 3.40 -13.45
N ILE A 6 2.03 3.60 -12.34
CA ILE A 6 2.65 3.79 -11.03
C ILE A 6 3.27 2.48 -10.56
N LYS A 7 4.54 2.52 -10.20
CA LYS A 7 5.27 1.38 -9.66
C LYS A 7 4.69 0.93 -8.32
N THR A 8 4.84 -0.34 -8.00
CA THR A 8 4.31 -0.93 -6.76
C THR A 8 4.74 -0.16 -5.52
N PHE A 9 5.99 0.27 -5.44
CA PHE A 9 6.51 1.05 -4.32
C PHE A 9 5.80 2.40 -4.16
N GLU A 10 5.68 3.17 -5.24
CA GLU A 10 4.97 4.46 -5.24
C GLU A 10 3.50 4.30 -4.87
N ARG A 11 2.87 3.21 -5.33
CA ARG A 11 1.50 2.87 -4.95
C ARG A 11 1.36 2.66 -3.44
N HIS A 12 2.29 1.93 -2.82
CA HIS A 12 2.30 1.73 -1.37
C HIS A 12 2.51 3.05 -0.62
N ALA A 13 3.40 3.92 -1.10
CA ALA A 13 3.62 5.24 -0.50
C ALA A 13 2.35 6.12 -0.56
N LEU A 14 1.66 6.16 -1.71
CA LEU A 14 0.40 6.89 -1.85
C LEU A 14 -0.71 6.36 -0.93
N ILE A 15 -0.85 5.05 -0.82
CA ILE A 15 -1.83 4.44 0.07
C ILE A 15 -1.51 4.76 1.53
N ARG A 16 -0.24 4.70 1.91
CA ARG A 16 0.23 5.06 3.25
C ARG A 16 -0.02 6.54 3.56
N GLY A 17 0.30 7.45 2.62
CA GLY A 17 0.04 8.88 2.78
C GLY A 17 -1.44 9.19 3.00
N LEU A 18 -2.35 8.55 2.26
CA LEU A 18 -3.79 8.65 2.52
C LEU A 18 -4.15 8.20 3.94
N ARG A 19 -3.61 7.08 4.39
CA ARG A 19 -3.89 6.53 5.73
C ARG A 19 -3.31 7.38 6.86
N LEU A 20 -2.20 8.08 6.62
CA LEU A 20 -1.59 9.01 7.56
C LEU A 20 -2.26 10.39 7.54
N GLY A 21 -3.16 10.66 6.59
CA GLY A 21 -3.81 11.96 6.44
C GLY A 21 -2.90 13.02 5.83
N GLU A 22 -1.85 12.63 5.10
CA GLU A 22 -1.01 13.57 4.33
C GLU A 22 -1.83 14.24 3.21
N PHE A 23 -2.89 13.58 2.79
CA PHE A 23 -3.91 14.11 1.89
C PHE A 23 -5.26 13.40 2.12
N ASP A 24 -6.35 14.07 1.78
CA ASP A 24 -7.71 13.61 2.10
C ASP A 24 -8.38 12.82 0.97
N VAL A 25 -7.87 12.94 -0.24
CA VAL A 25 -8.51 12.37 -1.44
C VAL A 25 -7.50 11.61 -2.28
N LEU A 26 -7.86 10.39 -2.64
CA LEU A 26 -7.12 9.57 -3.60
C LEU A 26 -7.99 9.29 -4.83
N VAL A 27 -7.57 9.77 -5.98
CA VAL A 27 -8.22 9.50 -7.27
C VAL A 27 -7.53 8.30 -7.91
N GLY A 28 -8.30 7.31 -8.32
CA GLY A 28 -7.75 6.10 -8.95
C GLY A 28 -8.50 5.71 -10.22
N ILE A 29 -7.75 5.36 -11.23
CA ILE A 29 -8.29 4.81 -12.48
C ILE A 29 -8.14 3.28 -12.38
N ASN A 30 -9.25 2.57 -12.13
CA ASN A 30 -9.36 1.10 -12.13
C ASN A 30 -8.52 0.33 -11.09
N LEU A 31 -7.71 0.99 -10.29
CA LEU A 31 -6.75 0.35 -9.37
C LEU A 31 -7.25 0.28 -7.92
N LEU A 32 -8.43 0.83 -7.63
CA LEU A 32 -9.01 0.83 -6.28
C LEU A 32 -9.90 -0.40 -6.00
N ARG A 33 -9.79 -1.46 -6.82
CA ARG A 33 -10.68 -2.63 -6.74
C ARG A 33 -10.16 -3.74 -5.85
N GLU A 34 -8.90 -4.12 -5.98
CA GLU A 34 -8.31 -5.28 -5.31
C GLU A 34 -7.11 -4.91 -4.45
N GLY A 35 -6.88 -5.71 -3.41
CA GLY A 35 -5.67 -5.62 -2.58
C GLY A 35 -5.54 -4.38 -1.70
N LEU A 36 -6.57 -3.53 -1.59
CA LEU A 36 -6.54 -2.34 -0.74
C LEU A 36 -7.36 -2.55 0.53
N ASP A 37 -6.73 -2.33 1.66
CA ASP A 37 -7.38 -2.27 2.96
C ASP A 37 -7.23 -0.86 3.54
N LEU A 38 -8.31 -0.08 3.41
CA LEU A 38 -8.37 1.34 3.75
C LEU A 38 -9.51 1.59 4.74
N PRO A 39 -9.34 1.21 6.02
CA PRO A 39 -10.41 1.37 7.02
C PRO A 39 -10.73 2.85 7.30
N GLU A 40 -9.82 3.76 6.99
CA GLU A 40 -9.99 5.21 7.19
C GLU A 40 -10.94 5.83 6.15
N VAL A 41 -11.19 5.16 5.01
CA VAL A 41 -12.03 5.68 3.92
C VAL A 41 -13.49 5.77 4.37
N SER A 42 -14.01 6.99 4.44
CA SER A 42 -15.41 7.30 4.77
C SER A 42 -16.28 7.58 3.55
N LEU A 43 -15.68 7.90 2.41
CA LEU A 43 -16.39 8.19 1.17
C LEU A 43 -15.77 7.47 -0.01
N VAL A 44 -16.61 6.82 -0.82
CA VAL A 44 -16.25 6.31 -2.14
C VAL A 44 -17.13 7.01 -3.16
N ALA A 45 -16.51 7.71 -4.12
CA ALA A 45 -17.18 8.34 -5.23
C ALA A 45 -16.83 7.60 -6.53
N ILE A 46 -17.82 7.14 -7.26
CA ILE A 46 -17.65 6.45 -8.55
C ILE A 46 -18.20 7.36 -9.64
N LEU A 47 -17.29 7.92 -10.45
CA LEU A 47 -17.65 8.75 -11.60
C LEU A 47 -18.02 7.85 -12.80
N ASP A 48 -18.89 8.35 -13.68
CA ASP A 48 -19.37 7.62 -14.84
C ASP A 48 -19.85 6.19 -14.50
N ALA A 49 -20.64 6.08 -13.45
CA ALA A 49 -21.09 4.78 -12.96
C ALA A 49 -22.03 4.05 -13.92
N ASP A 50 -22.66 4.77 -14.83
CA ASP A 50 -23.54 4.29 -15.89
C ASP A 50 -22.80 3.87 -17.18
N LYS A 51 -21.50 4.16 -17.29
CA LYS A 51 -20.70 3.72 -18.45
C LYS A 51 -20.40 2.22 -18.33
N GLU A 52 -21.39 1.40 -18.69
CA GLU A 52 -21.29 -0.05 -18.55
C GLU A 52 -20.07 -0.61 -19.29
N GLY A 53 -19.45 -1.64 -18.69
CA GLY A 53 -18.27 -2.30 -19.17
C GLY A 53 -17.59 -3.10 -18.06
N PHE A 54 -16.40 -3.61 -18.33
CA PHE A 54 -15.68 -4.46 -17.38
C PHE A 54 -15.50 -3.81 -15.99
N LEU A 55 -15.40 -2.50 -15.92
CA LEU A 55 -15.15 -1.74 -14.68
C LEU A 55 -16.42 -1.22 -14.00
N ARG A 56 -17.57 -1.27 -14.66
CA ARG A 56 -18.85 -0.78 -14.17
C ARG A 56 -19.93 -1.85 -14.17
N ASN A 57 -19.51 -3.13 -14.30
CA ASN A 57 -20.44 -4.24 -14.10
C ASN A 57 -20.80 -4.39 -12.61
N TYR A 58 -21.85 -5.11 -12.33
CA TYR A 58 -22.36 -5.39 -10.99
C TYR A 58 -21.26 -5.80 -9.97
N ARG A 59 -20.37 -6.74 -10.34
CA ARG A 59 -19.32 -7.24 -9.43
C ARG A 59 -18.29 -6.15 -9.11
N SER A 60 -17.88 -5.41 -10.12
CA SER A 60 -16.93 -4.31 -9.96
C SER A 60 -17.48 -3.19 -9.09
N LEU A 61 -18.76 -2.84 -9.27
CA LEU A 61 -19.43 -1.85 -8.43
C LEU A 61 -19.50 -2.33 -6.97
N ILE A 62 -19.93 -3.56 -6.71
CA ILE A 62 -19.97 -4.12 -5.34
C ILE A 62 -18.58 -4.09 -4.67
N GLN A 63 -17.53 -4.47 -5.39
CA GLN A 63 -16.18 -4.44 -4.84
C GLN A 63 -15.73 -3.03 -4.48
N THR A 64 -15.97 -2.07 -5.36
CA THR A 64 -15.57 -0.67 -5.14
C THR A 64 -16.40 -0.02 -4.02
N MET A 65 -17.71 -0.21 -4.02
CA MET A 65 -18.61 0.24 -2.97
C MET A 65 -18.22 -0.33 -1.60
N GLY A 66 -17.79 -1.59 -1.57
CA GLY A 66 -17.33 -2.29 -0.36
C GLY A 66 -16.10 -1.68 0.30
N ARG A 67 -15.36 -0.79 -0.36
CA ARG A 67 -14.21 -0.09 0.26
C ARG A 67 -14.62 0.84 1.39
N ALA A 68 -15.81 1.41 1.35
CA ALA A 68 -16.36 2.22 2.44
C ALA A 68 -16.99 1.39 3.58
N SER A 69 -17.08 0.08 3.45
CA SER A 69 -17.83 -0.76 4.40
C SER A 69 -17.16 -0.93 5.77
N ARG A 70 -15.88 -0.63 5.89
CA ARG A 70 -15.11 -0.72 7.15
C ARG A 70 -15.27 0.50 8.05
N ASN A 71 -15.83 1.56 7.52
CA ASN A 71 -16.13 2.78 8.26
C ASN A 71 -17.62 2.83 8.60
N VAL A 72 -17.96 3.05 9.88
CA VAL A 72 -19.35 3.14 10.32
C VAL A 72 -20.11 4.26 9.61
N SER A 73 -19.44 5.38 9.34
CA SER A 73 -19.97 6.51 8.57
C SER A 73 -19.77 6.38 7.06
N GLY A 74 -19.38 5.19 6.57
CA GLY A 74 -19.06 4.96 5.18
C GLY A 74 -20.22 5.27 4.23
N LYS A 75 -19.93 6.11 3.23
CA LYS A 75 -20.86 6.53 2.18
C LYS A 75 -20.33 6.16 0.81
N VAL A 76 -21.25 5.89 -0.11
CA VAL A 76 -20.91 5.67 -1.52
C VAL A 76 -21.78 6.60 -2.36
N LEU A 77 -21.15 7.30 -3.30
CA LEU A 77 -21.82 8.14 -4.29
C LEU A 77 -21.54 7.55 -5.68
N LEU A 78 -22.59 7.34 -6.43
CA LEU A 78 -22.55 6.93 -7.84
C LEU A 78 -22.97 8.13 -8.67
N PHE A 79 -22.05 8.68 -9.48
CA PHE A 79 -22.34 9.76 -10.41
C PHE A 79 -22.66 9.14 -11.76
N ALA A 80 -23.86 9.38 -12.25
CA ALA A 80 -24.41 8.77 -13.46
C ALA A 80 -25.51 9.64 -14.05
N ASP A 81 -25.64 9.65 -15.35
CA ASP A 81 -26.75 10.30 -16.05
C ASP A 81 -28.00 9.40 -16.06
N THR A 82 -27.79 8.08 -16.11
CA THR A 82 -28.86 7.09 -16.16
C THR A 82 -28.60 5.94 -15.19
N MET A 83 -29.68 5.38 -14.64
CA MET A 83 -29.59 4.18 -13.80
C MET A 83 -29.46 2.93 -14.70
N THR A 84 -28.36 2.20 -14.57
CA THR A 84 -28.16 0.95 -15.30
C THR A 84 -28.57 -0.26 -14.46
N GLU A 85 -28.84 -1.40 -15.12
CA GLU A 85 -29.16 -2.65 -14.44
C GLU A 85 -28.06 -3.09 -13.47
N SER A 86 -26.79 -2.90 -13.84
CA SER A 86 -25.64 -3.19 -12.98
C SER A 86 -25.61 -2.32 -11.73
N MET A 87 -25.94 -1.05 -11.83
CA MET A 87 -26.05 -0.13 -10.68
C MET A 87 -27.21 -0.53 -9.78
N GLU A 88 -28.39 -0.76 -10.34
CA GLU A 88 -29.59 -1.15 -9.58
C GLU A 88 -29.34 -2.43 -8.78
N LYS A 89 -28.80 -3.46 -9.41
CA LYS A 89 -28.42 -4.71 -8.73
C LYS A 89 -27.40 -4.49 -7.62
N ALA A 90 -26.36 -3.66 -7.86
CA ALA A 90 -25.33 -3.38 -6.88
C ALA A 90 -25.87 -2.62 -5.67
N ILE A 91 -26.72 -1.62 -5.89
CA ILE A 91 -27.37 -0.85 -4.83
C ILE A 91 -28.30 -1.76 -4.01
N THR A 92 -29.18 -2.48 -4.68
CA THR A 92 -30.14 -3.38 -4.03
C THR A 92 -29.46 -4.41 -3.14
N GLU A 93 -28.42 -5.07 -3.66
CA GLU A 93 -27.67 -6.06 -2.90
C GLU A 93 -26.90 -5.44 -1.72
N THR A 94 -26.35 -4.25 -1.90
CA THR A 94 -25.65 -3.55 -0.81
C THR A 94 -26.63 -3.16 0.30
N LEU A 95 -27.80 -2.66 -0.04
CA LEU A 95 -28.86 -2.33 0.92
C LEU A 95 -29.35 -3.58 1.64
N ARG A 96 -29.62 -4.66 0.91
CA ARG A 96 -30.03 -5.95 1.50
C ARG A 96 -29.02 -6.45 2.55
N ARG A 97 -27.74 -6.45 2.21
CA ARG A 97 -26.68 -6.85 3.15
C ARG A 97 -26.64 -5.97 4.37
N ARG A 98 -26.80 -4.67 4.19
CA ARG A 98 -26.80 -3.68 5.28
C ARG A 98 -27.97 -3.90 6.24
N GLU A 99 -29.16 -4.17 5.73
CA GLU A 99 -30.33 -4.46 6.57
C GLU A 99 -30.18 -5.77 7.35
N LEU A 100 -29.68 -6.83 6.72
CA LEU A 100 -29.36 -8.08 7.42
C LEU A 100 -28.34 -7.86 8.54
N GLN A 101 -27.30 -7.09 8.28
CA GLN A 101 -26.27 -6.79 9.29
C GLN A 101 -26.84 -5.96 10.45
N LYS A 102 -27.71 -4.99 10.16
CA LYS A 102 -28.39 -4.20 11.20
C LYS A 102 -29.30 -5.07 12.06
N ALA A 103 -30.08 -5.94 11.45
CA ALA A 103 -30.95 -6.85 12.16
C ALA A 103 -30.13 -7.78 13.08
N PHE A 104 -29.09 -8.40 12.56
CA PHE A 104 -28.17 -9.24 13.33
C PHE A 104 -27.55 -8.48 14.51
N ASN A 105 -27.05 -7.27 14.27
CA ASN A 105 -26.44 -6.45 15.30
C ASN A 105 -27.43 -6.10 16.41
N ALA A 106 -28.69 -5.76 16.04
CA ALA A 106 -29.75 -5.44 17.01
C ALA A 106 -30.10 -6.66 17.85
N GLU A 107 -30.22 -7.84 17.24
CA GLU A 107 -30.53 -9.10 17.94
C GLU A 107 -29.46 -9.47 18.95
N HIS A 108 -28.17 -9.23 18.61
CA HIS A 108 -27.03 -9.61 19.45
C HIS A 108 -26.46 -8.45 20.30
N GLY A 109 -27.11 -7.28 20.31
CA GLY A 109 -26.68 -6.12 21.08
C GLY A 109 -25.32 -5.57 20.62
N ILE A 110 -24.95 -5.78 19.35
CA ILE A 110 -23.66 -5.35 18.79
C ILE A 110 -23.75 -3.90 18.35
N VAL A 111 -22.88 -3.05 18.91
CA VAL A 111 -22.69 -1.67 18.47
C VAL A 111 -21.57 -1.64 17.42
N PRO A 112 -21.86 -1.29 16.16
CA PRO A 112 -20.83 -1.23 15.11
C PRO A 112 -19.76 -0.21 15.45
N LYS A 113 -18.50 -0.58 15.19
CA LYS A 113 -17.34 0.29 15.33
C LYS A 113 -16.54 0.28 14.03
N SER A 114 -15.97 1.44 13.66
CA SER A 114 -15.03 1.50 12.54
C SER A 114 -13.81 0.63 12.82
N VAL A 115 -13.36 -0.08 11.80
CA VAL A 115 -12.11 -0.86 11.89
C VAL A 115 -10.95 0.12 11.98
N THR A 116 -10.08 -0.07 12.96
CA THR A 116 -8.81 0.65 13.07
C THR A 116 -7.66 -0.32 12.83
N ARG A 117 -6.74 0.03 11.95
CA ARG A 117 -5.53 -0.76 11.71
C ARG A 117 -4.31 0.14 11.82
N LYS A 118 -3.31 -0.26 12.59
CA LYS A 118 -2.03 0.46 12.63
C LYS A 118 -1.46 0.57 11.23
N VAL A 119 -0.98 1.76 10.88
CA VAL A 119 -0.18 1.95 9.67
C VAL A 119 1.19 1.39 10.01
N GLU A 120 1.53 0.25 9.44
CA GLU A 120 2.87 -0.34 9.63
C GLU A 120 3.90 0.64 9.07
N GLU A 121 4.91 0.94 9.86
CA GLU A 121 6.13 1.55 9.34
C GLU A 121 6.67 0.56 8.32
N GLN A 122 6.86 1.00 7.08
CA GLN A 122 7.51 0.17 6.08
C GLN A 122 8.86 -0.27 6.65
N LEU A 123 9.06 -1.58 6.76
CA LEU A 123 10.40 -2.10 6.62
C LEU A 123 10.96 -1.46 5.35
N GLU A 124 12.04 -0.70 5.48
CA GLU A 124 12.77 -0.17 4.33
C GLU A 124 13.08 -1.39 3.45
N ILE A 125 12.22 -1.64 2.48
CA ILE A 125 12.58 -2.53 1.38
C ILE A 125 13.61 -1.71 0.63
N GLN A 126 14.86 -1.91 0.98
CA GLN A 126 15.98 -1.43 0.19
C GLN A 126 15.69 -1.94 -1.21
N ASP A 127 15.52 -1.01 -2.14
CA ASP A 127 15.35 -1.34 -3.55
C ASP A 127 16.65 -2.04 -3.97
N PRO A 128 16.66 -3.34 -4.31
CA PRO A 128 17.86 -4.04 -4.69
C PRO A 128 18.57 -3.41 -5.91
N LEU A 129 17.84 -2.54 -6.63
CA LEU A 129 18.35 -1.78 -7.78
C LEU A 129 18.89 -0.39 -7.39
N ALA A 130 18.59 0.12 -6.19
CA ALA A 130 19.12 1.42 -5.74
C ALA A 130 20.62 1.34 -5.41
N GLU A 131 21.12 0.17 -5.03
CA GLU A 131 22.55 -0.08 -4.82
C GLU A 131 23.38 0.02 -6.12
N VAL A 132 22.75 -0.22 -7.28
CA VAL A 132 23.44 -0.17 -8.58
C VAL A 132 23.53 1.26 -9.15
N THR A 133 22.74 2.22 -8.69
CA THR A 133 22.67 3.57 -9.27
C THR A 133 23.25 4.69 -8.43
N GLY A 134 23.92 4.41 -7.31
CA GLY A 134 24.78 5.37 -6.59
C GLY A 134 24.08 6.64 -6.06
N LYS A 135 22.75 6.63 -5.81
CA LYS A 135 22.03 7.76 -5.21
C LYS A 135 21.56 7.43 -3.80
N ASN A 136 22.48 7.08 -2.93
CA ASN A 136 22.20 7.08 -1.50
C ASN A 136 22.55 8.46 -0.92
N GLN A 137 21.55 9.20 -0.50
CA GLN A 137 21.75 10.30 0.43
C GLN A 137 22.19 9.70 1.77
N VAL A 138 23.40 10.09 2.15
CA VAL A 138 24.07 9.74 3.40
C VAL A 138 23.17 10.11 4.59
N LYS A 139 22.58 9.11 5.26
CA LYS A 139 22.19 9.25 6.67
C LYS A 139 23.38 8.82 7.51
N ASN A 140 23.82 9.73 8.35
CA ASN A 140 24.93 9.61 9.28
C ASN A 140 25.02 8.24 9.94
N ILE A 141 25.95 7.42 9.45
CA ILE A 141 26.50 6.31 10.19
C ILE A 141 27.67 6.89 11.01
N PRO A 142 27.82 6.58 12.30
CA PRO A 142 28.95 7.10 13.05
C PRO A 142 30.24 6.68 12.34
N THR A 143 31.11 7.67 12.17
CA THR A 143 32.43 7.56 11.56
C THR A 143 33.17 6.37 12.13
N GLN A 144 33.25 5.28 11.39
CA GLN A 144 34.21 4.22 11.69
C GLN A 144 35.58 4.81 11.41
N GLU A 145 36.44 4.79 12.42
CA GLU A 145 37.84 5.10 12.36
C GLU A 145 38.44 4.52 11.08
N GLU A 146 39.34 5.28 10.42
CA GLU A 146 40.00 4.86 9.20
C GLU A 146 40.85 3.61 9.47
N LYS A 147 40.26 2.44 9.26
CA LYS A 147 40.98 1.18 9.36
C LYS A 147 42.12 1.14 8.35
N SER A 148 43.28 0.70 8.80
CA SER A 148 44.45 0.53 7.91
C SER A 148 44.17 -0.57 6.87
N ILE A 149 44.91 -0.53 5.75
CA ILE A 149 44.82 -1.56 4.69
C ILE A 149 45.05 -2.95 5.25
N GLU A 150 45.99 -3.08 6.18
CA GLU A 150 46.37 -4.34 6.83
C GLU A 150 45.22 -4.90 7.71
N GLU A 151 44.52 -4.04 8.43
CA GLU A 151 43.34 -4.42 9.25
C GLU A 151 42.17 -4.89 8.37
N LEU A 152 41.91 -4.19 7.27
CA LEU A 152 40.87 -4.58 6.32
C LEU A 152 41.18 -5.92 5.63
N GLU A 153 42.45 -6.20 5.31
CA GLU A 153 42.88 -7.50 4.76
C GLU A 153 42.72 -8.64 5.79
N ALA A 154 43.05 -8.38 7.05
CA ALA A 154 42.88 -9.36 8.12
C ALA A 154 41.39 -9.69 8.35
N GLU A 155 40.53 -8.67 8.39
CA GLU A 155 39.07 -8.86 8.53
C GLU A 155 38.48 -9.59 7.31
N MET A 156 38.92 -9.28 6.10
CA MET A 156 38.46 -9.99 4.89
C MET A 156 38.81 -11.48 4.95
N LYS A 157 40.05 -11.83 5.35
CA LYS A 157 40.47 -13.22 5.51
C LYS A 157 39.71 -13.92 6.61
N ALA A 158 39.41 -13.24 7.73
CA ALA A 158 38.62 -13.77 8.82
C ALA A 158 37.15 -14.02 8.42
N ALA A 159 36.54 -13.12 7.64
CA ALA A 159 35.20 -13.30 7.08
C ALA A 159 35.16 -14.51 6.13
N ALA A 160 36.13 -14.63 5.24
CA ALA A 160 36.24 -15.79 4.34
C ALA A 160 36.40 -17.13 5.10
N ALA A 161 37.18 -17.13 6.18
CA ALA A 161 37.37 -18.32 7.02
C ALA A 161 36.08 -18.76 7.75
N ARG A 162 35.17 -17.82 8.04
CA ARG A 162 33.83 -18.08 8.61
C ARG A 162 32.77 -18.39 7.54
N LEU A 163 33.15 -18.48 6.28
CA LEU A 163 32.29 -18.68 5.11
C LEU A 163 31.29 -17.53 4.90
N ASP A 164 31.55 -16.34 5.45
CA ASP A 164 30.79 -15.12 5.23
C ASP A 164 31.33 -14.43 3.95
N PHE A 165 30.89 -14.95 2.82
CA PHE A 165 31.38 -14.51 1.53
C PHE A 165 30.86 -13.11 1.14
N GLU A 166 29.74 -12.66 1.69
CA GLU A 166 29.21 -11.33 1.44
C GLU A 166 30.09 -10.25 2.07
N GLU A 167 30.44 -10.42 3.35
CA GLU A 167 31.30 -9.49 4.06
C GLU A 167 32.73 -9.54 3.51
N ALA A 168 33.23 -10.72 3.16
CA ALA A 168 34.55 -10.84 2.51
C ALA A 168 34.60 -10.12 1.15
N ALA A 169 33.55 -10.18 0.35
CA ALA A 169 33.47 -9.47 -0.93
C ALA A 169 33.41 -7.96 -0.73
N ARG A 170 32.63 -7.48 0.24
CA ARG A 170 32.54 -6.07 0.60
C ARG A 170 33.89 -5.48 1.02
N LEU A 171 34.59 -6.17 1.92
CA LEU A 171 35.92 -5.74 2.39
C LEU A 171 36.97 -5.74 1.26
N ARG A 172 36.91 -6.71 0.35
CA ARG A 172 37.76 -6.74 -0.86
C ARG A 172 37.52 -5.52 -1.76
N ASP A 173 36.26 -5.13 -1.95
CA ASP A 173 35.90 -4.01 -2.81
C ASP A 173 36.35 -2.67 -2.20
N ILE A 174 36.29 -2.55 -0.86
CA ILE A 174 36.89 -1.41 -0.12
C ILE A 174 38.39 -1.34 -0.32
N LEU A 175 39.07 -2.48 -0.18
CA LEU A 175 40.52 -2.56 -0.40
C LEU A 175 40.94 -2.16 -1.82
N ARG A 176 40.13 -2.56 -2.84
CA ARG A 176 40.36 -2.17 -4.23
C ARG A 176 40.15 -0.67 -4.49
N SER A 177 39.30 -0.01 -3.72
CA SER A 177 39.09 1.44 -3.86
C SER A 177 40.16 2.29 -3.15
N LYS A 178 40.93 1.68 -2.22
CA LYS A 178 42.03 2.37 -1.50
C LYS A 178 43.40 2.17 -2.12
N ASN A 179 43.56 1.28 -3.11
CA ASN A 179 44.72 1.08 -3.95
C ASN A 179 44.54 1.78 -5.30
#